data_e2656984266ac4ba5615e13ee5f94f8d
#
_entry.id   e2656984266ac4ba5615e13ee5f94f8d
#
_cell.length_a   1.000
_cell.length_b   1.000
_cell.length_c   1.000
_cell.angle_alpha   90.00
_cell.angle_beta   90.00
_cell.angle_gamma   90.00
#
_symmetry.space_group_name_H-M   'P 1'
#
loop_
_entity.id
_entity.type
_entity.pdbx_description
1 polymer ?
#
loop_
_entity_poly.entity_id
_entity_poly.type
_entity_poly.pdbx_seq_one_letter_code
_entity_poly.pdbx_strand_id
1 'polypeptide(L)'
;MKLASRLDFIDPFYVMECAKAAAEMAATPACDPRQGGSPMIFLNIGEPDFTAPPRVRQAAMLAIEKGRSQYTDATGLPALRERISRWYHDRFGLAVAADRIVVTAGASAALQLAC
;
A
#
# COMPACT_ATOMS: atom_id res chain seq x y z
N MET A 1 -7.62 31.20 5.42
CA MET A 1 -7.04 30.35 6.48
C MET A 1 -5.53 30.55 6.48
N LYS A 2 -4.90 30.86 7.62
CA LYS A 2 -3.44 31.04 7.69
C LYS A 2 -2.80 29.67 7.93
N LEU A 3 -1.99 29.19 7.01
CA LEU A 3 -1.22 27.96 7.16
C LEU A 3 0.00 28.16 8.07
N ALA A 4 0.52 27.09 8.63
CA ALA A 4 1.74 27.14 9.45
C ALA A 4 2.94 27.47 8.55
N SER A 5 3.82 28.40 8.98
CA SER A 5 4.98 28.84 8.19
C SER A 5 5.98 27.73 7.86
N ARG A 6 6.00 26.64 8.62
CA ARG A 6 6.84 25.47 8.29
C ARG A 6 6.51 24.83 6.95
N LEU A 7 5.30 25.04 6.41
CA LEU A 7 4.91 24.49 5.12
C LEU A 7 5.64 25.15 3.95
N ASP A 8 6.16 26.37 4.15
CA ASP A 8 6.95 27.10 3.15
C ASP A 8 8.32 26.44 2.90
N PHE A 9 8.73 25.50 3.80
CA PHE A 9 10.01 24.78 3.74
C PHE A 9 9.83 23.28 3.43
N ILE A 10 8.62 22.85 3.09
CA ILE A 10 8.33 21.45 2.75
C ILE A 10 8.14 21.36 1.24
N ASP A 11 9.11 20.71 0.58
CA ASP A 11 8.98 20.42 -0.84
C ASP A 11 7.88 19.38 -1.10
N PRO A 12 7.18 19.48 -2.24
CA PRO A 12 6.20 18.47 -2.61
C PRO A 12 6.87 17.10 -2.84
N PHE A 13 6.12 16.04 -2.63
CA PHE A 13 6.58 14.70 -2.99
C PHE A 13 6.51 14.53 -4.52
N TYR A 14 7.62 14.78 -5.20
CA TYR A 14 7.73 14.88 -6.65
C TYR A 14 7.17 13.67 -7.41
N VAL A 15 7.24 12.46 -6.85
CA VAL A 15 6.65 11.26 -7.45
C VAL A 15 5.14 11.43 -7.64
N MET A 16 4.45 12.06 -6.68
CA MET A 16 3.01 12.32 -6.77
C MET A 16 2.71 13.46 -7.74
N GLU A 17 3.57 14.47 -7.83
CA GLU A 17 3.43 15.54 -8.83
C GLU A 17 3.61 14.99 -10.25
N CYS A 18 4.58 14.10 -10.47
CA CYS A 18 4.72 13.38 -11.74
C CYS A 18 3.49 12.52 -12.06
N ALA A 19 2.94 11.82 -11.07
CA ALA A 19 1.72 11.01 -11.27
C ALA A 19 0.52 11.87 -11.66
N LYS A 20 0.37 13.03 -11.02
CA LYS A 20 -0.69 14.00 -11.34
C LYS A 20 -0.55 14.54 -12.77
N ALA A 21 0.63 15.00 -13.14
CA ALA A 21 0.92 15.50 -14.49
C ALA A 21 0.68 14.42 -15.56
N ALA A 22 1.09 13.16 -15.27
CA ALA A 22 0.85 12.03 -16.17
C ALA A 22 -0.65 11.72 -16.33
N ALA A 23 -1.44 11.81 -15.25
CA ALA A 23 -2.88 11.61 -15.29
C ALA A 23 -3.58 12.73 -16.09
N GLU A 24 -3.15 13.98 -15.94
CA GLU A 24 -3.64 15.11 -16.73
C GLU A 24 -3.35 14.92 -18.23
N MET A 25 -2.15 14.48 -18.59
CA MET A 25 -1.76 14.17 -19.96
C MET A 25 -2.55 12.99 -20.52
N ALA A 26 -2.77 11.94 -19.75
CA ALA A 26 -3.54 10.77 -20.13
C ALA A 26 -5.01 11.09 -20.47
N ALA A 27 -5.55 12.18 -19.91
CA ALA A 27 -6.91 12.65 -20.20
C ALA A 27 -7.02 13.48 -21.48
N THR A 28 -5.91 13.74 -22.18
CA THR A 28 -5.93 14.52 -23.44
C THR A 28 -6.26 13.64 -24.65
N PRO A 29 -6.74 14.24 -25.76
CA PRO A 29 -6.99 13.52 -27.02
C PRO A 29 -5.76 12.77 -27.56
N ALA A 30 -4.56 13.25 -27.29
CA ALA A 30 -3.32 12.60 -27.71
C ALA A 30 -3.12 11.20 -27.09
N CYS A 31 -3.77 10.93 -25.96
CA CYS A 31 -3.74 9.64 -25.27
C CYS A 31 -5.05 8.83 -25.43
N ASP A 32 -6.02 9.32 -26.21
CA ASP A 32 -7.28 8.61 -26.44
C ASP A 32 -7.24 7.82 -27.77
N PRO A 33 -7.21 6.46 -27.73
CA PRO A 33 -7.21 5.65 -28.95
C PRO A 33 -8.42 5.88 -29.87
N ARG A 34 -9.56 6.31 -29.30
CA ARG A 34 -10.78 6.61 -30.07
C ARG A 34 -10.61 7.86 -30.91
N GLN A 35 -9.64 8.71 -30.62
CA GLN A 35 -9.28 9.94 -31.31
C GLN A 35 -7.96 9.80 -32.08
N GLY A 36 -7.45 8.58 -32.27
CA GLY A 36 -6.19 8.30 -32.95
C GLY A 36 -4.93 8.50 -32.11
N GLY A 37 -5.09 8.74 -30.79
CA GLY A 37 -4.00 8.85 -29.85
C GLY A 37 -3.47 7.48 -29.38
N SER A 38 -2.37 7.50 -28.63
CA SER A 38 -1.79 6.31 -28.00
C SER A 38 -2.01 6.33 -26.49
N PRO A 39 -2.44 5.22 -25.87
CA PRO A 39 -2.63 5.17 -24.41
C PRO A 39 -1.35 5.53 -23.65
N MET A 40 -1.49 6.27 -22.55
CA MET A 40 -0.38 6.58 -21.66
C MET A 40 0.12 5.29 -20.99
N ILE A 41 1.42 5.09 -20.99
CA ILE A 41 2.09 4.02 -20.24
C ILE A 41 2.70 4.62 -18.98
N PHE A 42 2.19 4.23 -17.81
CA PHE A 42 2.65 4.73 -16.51
C PHE A 42 3.80 3.88 -15.99
N LEU A 43 4.99 4.46 -15.85
CA LEU A 43 6.19 3.81 -15.31
C LEU A 43 6.73 4.52 -14.06
N ASN A 44 6.00 5.49 -13.54
CA ASN A 44 6.40 6.36 -12.44
C ASN A 44 6.19 5.73 -11.05
N ILE A 45 5.36 4.69 -10.94
CA ILE A 45 5.12 3.94 -9.70
C ILE A 45 5.26 2.45 -10.01
N GLY A 46 6.06 1.74 -9.19
CA GLY A 46 6.23 0.29 -9.28
C GLY A 46 5.07 -0.45 -8.63
N GLU A 47 3.98 -0.62 -9.34
CA GLU A 47 2.83 -1.40 -8.90
C GLU A 47 2.66 -2.65 -9.77
N PRO A 48 2.42 -3.84 -9.17
CA PRO A 48 2.09 -5.04 -9.95
C PRO A 48 0.80 -4.87 -10.75
N ASP A 49 0.76 -5.38 -11.98
CA ASP A 49 -0.41 -5.37 -12.87
C ASP A 49 -1.43 -6.47 -12.55
N PHE A 50 -1.18 -7.26 -11.51
CA PHE A 50 -2.06 -8.34 -11.04
C PHE A 50 -2.65 -8.04 -9.65
N THR A 51 -3.88 -8.49 -9.45
CA THR A 51 -4.59 -8.33 -8.17
C THR A 51 -4.23 -9.44 -7.17
N ALA A 52 -4.71 -9.30 -5.92
CA ALA A 52 -4.55 -10.32 -4.90
C ALA A 52 -5.04 -11.70 -5.38
N PRO A 53 -4.34 -12.81 -5.02
CA PRO A 53 -4.74 -14.16 -5.37
C PRO A 53 -6.20 -14.47 -4.97
N PRO A 54 -6.91 -15.36 -5.68
CA PRO A 54 -8.32 -15.65 -5.42
C PRO A 54 -8.62 -16.02 -3.97
N ARG A 55 -7.76 -16.82 -3.34
CA ARG A 55 -7.92 -17.21 -1.92
C ARG A 55 -7.83 -16.02 -0.97
N VAL A 56 -6.99 -15.03 -1.26
CA VAL A 56 -6.86 -13.81 -0.44
C VAL A 56 -8.12 -12.97 -0.57
N ARG A 57 -8.62 -12.78 -1.79
CA ARG A 57 -9.87 -12.04 -2.05
C ARG A 57 -11.05 -12.70 -1.35
N GLN A 58 -11.19 -14.02 -1.46
CA GLN A 58 -12.24 -14.78 -0.80
C GLN A 58 -12.17 -14.65 0.72
N ALA A 59 -10.97 -14.75 1.31
CA ALA A 59 -10.79 -14.57 2.75
C ALA A 59 -11.17 -13.17 3.22
N ALA A 60 -10.84 -12.13 2.44
CA ALA A 60 -11.22 -10.75 2.73
C ALA A 60 -12.75 -10.57 2.69
N MET A 61 -13.43 -11.09 1.67
CA MET A 61 -14.90 -11.05 1.55
C MET A 61 -15.57 -11.73 2.76
N LEU A 62 -15.11 -12.94 3.12
CA LEU A 62 -15.64 -13.67 4.28
C LEU A 62 -15.37 -12.92 5.60
N ALA A 63 -14.26 -12.22 5.74
CA ALA A 63 -13.98 -11.43 6.93
C ALA A 63 -14.95 -10.26 7.06
N ILE A 64 -15.27 -9.58 5.97
CA ILE A 64 -16.24 -8.48 5.92
C ILE A 64 -17.66 -9.01 6.25
N GLU A 65 -18.11 -10.08 5.59
CA GLU A 65 -19.40 -10.70 5.82
C GLU A 65 -19.61 -11.13 7.29
N LYS A 66 -18.53 -11.57 7.94
CA LYS A 66 -18.52 -11.95 9.37
C LYS A 66 -18.35 -10.76 10.33
N GLY A 67 -18.36 -9.52 9.83
CA GLY A 67 -18.19 -8.32 10.64
C GLY A 67 -16.80 -8.20 11.31
N ARG A 68 -15.77 -8.87 10.76
CA ARG A 68 -14.39 -8.81 11.31
C ARG A 68 -13.65 -7.56 10.83
N SER A 69 -14.26 -6.39 11.02
CA SER A 69 -13.71 -5.07 10.63
C SER A 69 -13.53 -4.14 11.83
N GLN A 70 -13.54 -4.68 13.05
CA GLN A 70 -13.40 -3.91 14.28
C GLN A 70 -11.93 -3.67 14.63
N TYR A 71 -11.69 -2.86 15.66
CA TYR A 71 -10.35 -2.59 16.18
C TYR A 71 -9.63 -3.87 16.58
N THR A 72 -8.33 -3.87 16.39
CA THR A 72 -7.41 -4.94 16.79
C THR A 72 -6.46 -4.43 17.88
N ASP A 73 -5.63 -5.31 18.43
CA ASP A 73 -4.50 -4.90 19.26
C ASP A 73 -3.58 -3.96 18.49
N ALA A 74 -2.92 -3.05 19.20
CA ALA A 74 -2.00 -2.07 18.58
C ALA A 74 -0.88 -2.70 17.77
N THR A 75 -0.45 -3.91 18.13
CA THR A 75 0.58 -4.68 17.41
C THR A 75 0.01 -5.59 16.32
N GLY A 76 -1.30 -5.60 16.13
CA GLY A 76 -2.02 -6.47 15.19
C GLY A 76 -2.53 -7.77 15.82
N LEU A 77 -3.40 -8.46 15.10
CA LEU A 77 -4.03 -9.70 15.57
C LEU A 77 -2.99 -10.76 15.95
N PRO A 78 -3.08 -11.38 17.14
CA PRO A 78 -2.15 -12.45 17.57
C PRO A 78 -2.05 -13.57 16.53
N ALA A 79 -3.16 -14.05 15.99
CA ALA A 79 -3.19 -15.09 14.98
C ALA A 79 -2.44 -14.70 13.69
N LEU A 80 -2.45 -13.43 13.28
CA LEU A 80 -1.68 -12.95 12.13
C LEU A 80 -0.18 -12.94 12.46
N ARG A 81 0.21 -12.44 13.64
CA ARG A 81 1.61 -12.41 14.09
C ARG A 81 2.21 -13.81 14.20
N GLU A 82 1.46 -14.77 14.74
CA GLU A 82 1.85 -16.18 14.78
C GLU A 82 2.02 -16.77 13.37
N ARG A 83 1.13 -16.41 12.44
CA ARG A 83 1.23 -16.87 11.05
C ARG A 83 2.44 -16.28 10.34
N ILE A 84 2.77 -15.02 10.59
CA ILE A 84 3.97 -14.36 10.08
C ILE A 84 5.22 -15.04 10.66
N SER A 85 5.27 -15.28 11.98
CA SER A 85 6.36 -16.01 12.64
C SER A 85 6.62 -17.36 11.98
N ARG A 86 5.56 -18.15 11.79
CA ARG A 86 5.65 -19.46 11.11
C ARG A 86 6.14 -19.33 9.67
N TRP A 87 5.66 -18.33 8.93
CA TRP A 87 6.10 -18.09 7.55
C TRP A 87 7.60 -17.77 7.45
N TYR A 88 8.14 -16.98 8.38
CA TYR A 88 9.58 -16.72 8.46
C TYR A 88 10.38 -18.00 8.74
N HIS A 89 9.88 -18.82 9.64
CA HIS A 89 10.50 -20.12 9.91
C HIS A 89 10.48 -21.03 8.68
N ASP A 90 9.31 -21.22 8.08
CA ASP A 90 9.12 -22.16 6.95
C ASP A 90 9.87 -21.72 5.68
N ARG A 91 9.96 -20.40 5.45
CA ARG A 91 10.55 -19.84 4.22
C ARG A 91 12.04 -19.58 4.32
N PHE A 92 12.53 -19.21 5.48
CA PHE A 92 13.90 -18.71 5.68
C PHE A 92 14.66 -19.45 6.81
N GLY A 93 14.03 -20.36 7.53
CA GLY A 93 14.62 -21.03 8.69
C GLY A 93 14.83 -20.08 9.90
N LEU A 94 14.18 -18.92 9.93
CA LEU A 94 14.35 -17.91 10.96
C LEU A 94 13.30 -18.04 12.05
N ALA A 95 13.75 -18.18 13.30
CA ALA A 95 12.89 -18.20 14.48
C ALA A 95 12.62 -16.73 14.94
N VAL A 96 11.53 -16.13 14.46
CA VAL A 96 11.07 -14.82 14.89
C VAL A 96 9.86 -15.02 15.81
N ALA A 97 9.97 -14.67 17.09
CA ALA A 97 8.87 -14.82 18.04
C ALA A 97 7.71 -13.86 17.67
N ALA A 98 6.46 -14.32 17.84
CA ALA A 98 5.28 -13.54 17.46
C ALA A 98 5.12 -12.21 18.24
N ASP A 99 5.65 -12.13 19.44
CA ASP A 99 5.68 -10.90 20.27
C ASP A 99 6.65 -9.84 19.75
N ARG A 100 7.59 -10.21 18.88
CA ARG A 100 8.51 -9.30 18.20
C ARG A 100 7.98 -8.80 16.85
N ILE A 101 6.77 -9.16 16.49
CA ILE A 101 6.15 -8.77 15.22
C ILE A 101 5.11 -7.70 15.47
N VAL A 102 5.23 -6.59 14.76
CA VAL A 102 4.25 -5.49 14.76
C VAL A 102 3.68 -5.35 13.34
N VAL A 103 2.37 -5.42 13.24
CA VAL A 103 1.64 -5.20 11.98
C VAL A 103 1.31 -3.72 11.85
N THR A 104 1.68 -3.11 10.74
CA THR A 104 1.52 -1.68 10.49
C THR A 104 0.62 -1.41 9.27
N ALA A 105 0.07 -0.20 9.18
CA ALA A 105 -0.65 0.28 8.01
C ALA A 105 0.33 0.65 6.88
N GLY A 106 0.92 -0.39 6.27
CA GLY A 106 1.91 -0.26 5.21
C GLY A 106 3.35 -0.06 5.70
N ALA A 107 4.30 -0.13 4.75
CA ALA A 107 5.73 -0.01 5.03
C ALA A 107 6.14 1.37 5.57
N SER A 108 5.46 2.44 5.14
CA SER A 108 5.76 3.80 5.62
C SER A 108 5.54 3.95 7.12
N ALA A 109 4.49 3.36 7.67
CA ALA A 109 4.26 3.35 9.11
C ALA A 109 5.31 2.50 9.85
N ALA A 110 5.77 1.39 9.26
CA ALA A 110 6.85 0.58 9.83
C ALA A 110 8.18 1.35 9.87
N LEU A 111 8.53 2.05 8.80
CA LEU A 111 9.73 2.89 8.74
C LEU A 111 9.67 4.02 9.77
N GLN A 112 8.51 4.66 9.92
CA GLN A 112 8.32 5.73 10.90
C GLN A 112 8.48 5.24 12.35
N LEU A 113 8.19 3.97 12.63
CA LEU A 113 8.44 3.37 13.95
C LEU A 113 9.91 2.96 14.15
N ALA A 114 10.66 2.72 13.06
CA ALA A 114 12.03 2.25 13.12
C ALA A 114 13.07 3.38 13.09
N CYS A 115 12.73 4.57 12.58
CA CYS A 115 13.57 5.75 12.45
C CYS A 115 13.19 6.86 13.44
#